data_46b58201dee5d75f0074aaa2a8b8aebe
#
_entry.id   46b58201dee5d75f0074aaa2a8b8aebe
#
_cell.length_a   1.000
_cell.length_b   1.000
_cell.length_c   1.000
_cell.angle_alpha   90.00
_cell.angle_beta   90.00
_cell.angle_gamma   90.00
#
_symmetry.space_group_name_H-M   'P 1'
#
loop_
_entity.id
_entity.type
_entity.pdbx_description
1 polymer ?
#
loop_
_entity_poly.entity_id
_entity_poly.type
_entity_poly.pdbx_seq_one_letter_code
_entity_poly.pdbx_strand_id
1 'polypeptide(L)'
;MEKFSEITSERCYFIPQVPKWGIQEVTVNGPQEGNPFTDHWIRGCFHGKSETVEAEGFYDGEGRYLVRFMPSFEGEYRFEIRADFLEEAKRGSFQVLPAEAGNHGTVRVANTCHFAYEDGTPYYPVGTTCYVWELQDDARIEETLDSLKESGFNKIRFCIFPKHYDYNLKEPRSYPYEGTPMDSGVLTKKNFWEYTGKTEGNHWDFNRFNPAHFQHIEKCIAALGKLGIEADLIVMHPYDRWGFSSMTKEQDDLYWNYVTARLSAFHNVWWSLANEYDLMKEKKLEDWERYAKILCEKDPYRHLRSIHNCGPFYDYARPWVTHCSIQRQELYRTAELTDEWRERYRKPVVLDEIAYEGNIQYGWGNITGEEMVRRFWEAACRGGYPQHGETYLSPDEVLWWSHGGKLHGESWKRVRFLRSILEETPGCGLAPRRREWDEVCCVPQRETGNALCSYYLFYYSFMRPSFRDFYFDEDTPFEVEVIDTWNMTVEKRGTFLGHFRVELPGRQYMAVRIRKNENFVK
;
A
#
# COMPACT_ATOMS: atom_id res chain seq x y z
N MET A 1 4.10 18.91 22.15
CA MET A 1 3.28 20.14 22.04
C MET A 1 4.01 21.07 21.10
N GLU A 2 3.65 21.03 19.81
CA GLU A 2 4.18 21.94 18.80
C GLU A 2 3.65 23.34 19.06
N LYS A 3 4.54 24.32 18.97
CA LYS A 3 4.17 25.73 19.19
C LYS A 3 3.46 26.26 17.93
N PHE A 4 2.14 26.38 18.02
CA PHE A 4 1.38 27.17 17.04
C PHE A 4 1.71 28.65 17.20
N SER A 5 1.91 29.36 16.09
CA SER A 5 1.96 30.83 16.10
C SER A 5 0.57 31.37 15.78
N GLU A 6 0.01 32.15 16.71
CA GLU A 6 -1.17 32.95 16.42
C GLU A 6 -0.82 34.07 15.43
N ILE A 7 -1.54 34.13 14.31
CA ILE A 7 -1.56 35.33 13.49
C ILE A 7 -2.75 36.19 13.89
N THR A 8 -2.49 37.49 13.95
CA THR A 8 -3.34 38.60 14.32
C THR A 8 -4.59 38.82 13.44
N SER A 9 -5.39 37.78 13.23
CA SER A 9 -6.81 37.86 12.95
C SER A 9 -7.43 36.66 13.61
N GLU A 10 -8.24 36.89 14.61
CA GLU A 10 -8.96 35.88 15.37
C GLU A 10 -9.38 34.68 14.51
N ARG A 11 -8.92 33.45 14.86
CA ARG A 11 -9.42 32.17 14.39
C ARG A 11 -8.71 31.48 13.21
N CYS A 12 -7.44 31.75 12.90
CA CYS A 12 -6.66 30.98 11.95
C CYS A 12 -5.34 30.51 12.57
N TYR A 13 -5.06 29.20 12.53
CA TYR A 13 -3.85 28.58 13.11
C TYR A 13 -3.12 27.78 12.05
N PHE A 14 -1.78 27.81 12.06
CA PHE A 14 -0.94 27.01 11.16
C PHE A 14 0.44 26.76 11.76
N ILE A 15 1.19 25.83 11.18
CA ILE A 15 2.56 25.49 11.61
C ILE A 15 3.55 26.39 10.88
N PRO A 16 4.42 27.17 11.57
CA PRO A 16 5.32 28.12 10.93
C PRO A 16 6.46 27.47 10.12
N GLN A 17 6.81 26.23 10.42
CA GLN A 17 7.85 25.47 9.73
C GLN A 17 7.43 24.00 9.60
N VAL A 18 7.53 23.45 8.39
CA VAL A 18 7.26 22.02 8.12
C VAL A 18 8.38 21.43 7.27
N PRO A 19 8.71 20.15 7.42
CA PRO A 19 9.66 19.51 6.52
C PRO A 19 9.03 19.32 5.13
N LYS A 20 9.86 19.25 4.11
CA LYS A 20 9.47 18.80 2.78
C LYS A 20 8.81 17.42 2.88
N TRP A 21 7.67 17.22 2.19
CA TRP A 21 6.80 16.06 2.26
C TRP A 21 6.17 15.78 3.65
N GLY A 22 6.30 16.73 4.57
CA GLY A 22 5.49 16.78 5.79
C GLY A 22 4.15 17.46 5.54
N ILE A 23 3.30 17.52 6.54
CA ILE A 23 1.97 18.10 6.43
C ILE A 23 1.95 19.50 7.00
N GLN A 24 1.65 20.51 6.17
CA GLN A 24 1.18 21.80 6.63
C GLN A 24 -0.33 21.74 6.83
N GLU A 25 -0.77 21.99 8.03
CA GLU A 25 -2.19 22.07 8.37
C GLU A 25 -2.56 23.51 8.73
N VAL A 26 -3.59 24.01 8.06
CA VAL A 26 -4.18 25.31 8.38
C VAL A 26 -5.57 25.09 8.91
N THR A 27 -5.82 25.49 10.16
CA THR A 27 -7.10 25.39 10.84
C THR A 27 -7.80 26.74 10.89
N VAL A 28 -9.08 26.77 10.53
CA VAL A 28 -9.96 27.93 10.61
C VAL A 28 -11.20 27.57 11.42
N ASN A 29 -11.55 28.39 12.40
CA ASN A 29 -12.79 28.22 13.14
C ASN A 29 -13.98 28.76 12.34
N GLY A 30 -15.07 28.01 12.31
CA GLY A 30 -16.26 28.32 11.53
C GLY A 30 -17.56 27.82 12.16
N PRO A 31 -18.67 27.82 11.41
CA PRO A 31 -19.99 27.41 11.89
C PRO A 31 -20.02 25.97 12.41
N GLN A 32 -20.88 25.73 13.40
CA GLN A 32 -21.17 24.40 13.94
C GLN A 32 -22.66 24.05 13.80
N GLU A 33 -23.50 25.04 13.51
CA GLU A 33 -24.93 24.87 13.31
C GLU A 33 -25.22 24.23 11.95
N GLY A 34 -26.37 23.61 11.79
CA GLY A 34 -26.74 22.91 10.58
C GLY A 34 -25.98 21.61 10.38
N ASN A 35 -25.52 21.34 9.17
CA ASN A 35 -24.63 20.22 8.86
C ASN A 35 -23.30 20.73 8.27
N PRO A 36 -22.26 20.95 9.11
CA PRO A 36 -20.99 21.49 8.66
C PRO A 36 -20.28 20.66 7.57
N PHE A 37 -20.61 19.37 7.43
CA PHE A 37 -20.02 18.50 6.40
C PHE A 37 -20.58 18.75 5.00
N THR A 38 -21.79 19.34 4.89
CA THR A 38 -22.49 19.55 3.62
C THR A 38 -22.80 21.02 3.34
N ASP A 39 -23.02 21.82 4.39
CA ASP A 39 -23.52 23.18 4.26
C ASP A 39 -22.41 24.19 3.97
N HIS A 40 -21.14 23.83 4.25
CA HIS A 40 -20.01 24.70 4.14
C HIS A 40 -18.87 24.09 3.36
N TRP A 41 -18.07 24.94 2.70
CA TRP A 41 -16.84 24.55 2.02
C TRP A 41 -15.65 25.40 2.48
N ILE A 42 -14.46 24.83 2.44
CA ILE A 42 -13.19 25.51 2.67
C ILE A 42 -12.13 24.98 1.69
N ARG A 43 -11.29 25.87 1.17
CA ARG A 43 -10.20 25.55 0.24
C ARG A 43 -8.97 26.37 0.54
N GLY A 44 -7.81 25.82 0.21
CA GLY A 44 -6.53 26.50 0.30
C GLY A 44 -5.79 26.53 -1.03
N CYS A 45 -5.09 27.61 -1.29
CA CYS A 45 -4.12 27.72 -2.36
C CYS A 45 -2.75 28.03 -1.74
N PHE A 46 -1.76 27.20 -2.05
CA PHE A 46 -0.40 27.27 -1.51
C PHE A 46 0.57 27.58 -2.64
N HIS A 47 1.33 28.65 -2.48
CA HIS A 47 2.25 29.17 -3.49
C HIS A 47 3.69 29.11 -2.97
N GLY A 48 4.50 28.26 -3.53
CA GLY A 48 5.95 28.24 -3.41
C GLY A 48 6.62 28.77 -4.68
N LYS A 49 7.94 28.83 -4.66
CA LYS A 49 8.72 29.24 -5.84
C LYS A 49 8.53 28.31 -7.04
N SER A 50 8.38 27.02 -6.79
CA SER A 50 8.42 25.95 -7.82
C SER A 50 7.07 25.26 -8.04
N GLU A 51 6.08 25.50 -7.18
CA GLU A 51 4.75 24.92 -7.30
C GLU A 51 3.67 25.83 -6.80
N THR A 52 2.46 25.63 -7.31
CA THR A 52 1.22 26.15 -6.77
C THR A 52 0.24 25.00 -6.67
N VAL A 53 -0.32 24.80 -5.48
CA VAL A 53 -1.23 23.67 -5.20
C VAL A 53 -2.52 24.20 -4.59
N GLU A 54 -3.65 23.79 -5.17
CA GLU A 54 -4.97 23.94 -4.57
C GLU A 54 -5.34 22.68 -3.81
N ALA A 55 -5.83 22.83 -2.58
CA ALA A 55 -6.26 21.73 -1.73
C ALA A 55 -7.67 21.98 -1.21
N GLU A 56 -8.52 20.97 -1.30
CA GLU A 56 -9.81 20.98 -0.63
C GLU A 56 -9.60 20.81 0.88
N GLY A 57 -10.43 21.49 1.67
CA GLY A 57 -10.46 21.28 3.11
C GLY A 57 -11.68 20.48 3.55
N PHE A 58 -11.80 20.30 4.84
CA PHE A 58 -12.84 19.49 5.46
C PHE A 58 -13.17 19.98 6.87
N TYR A 59 -14.36 19.63 7.35
CA TYR A 59 -14.75 19.85 8.74
C TYR A 59 -14.21 18.73 9.64
N ASP A 60 -13.58 19.09 10.75
CA ASP A 60 -12.92 18.17 11.69
C ASP A 60 -13.59 18.14 13.08
N GLY A 61 -14.82 18.61 13.17
CA GLY A 61 -15.56 18.69 14.44
C GLY A 61 -15.28 19.96 15.24
N GLU A 62 -16.15 20.25 16.19
CA GLU A 62 -16.01 21.35 17.15
C GLU A 62 -15.76 22.74 16.49
N GLY A 63 -16.35 22.97 15.32
CA GLY A 63 -16.19 24.21 14.56
C GLY A 63 -14.84 24.36 13.87
N ARG A 64 -14.03 23.33 13.79
CA ARG A 64 -12.73 23.35 13.12
C ARG A 64 -12.87 22.93 11.66
N TYR A 65 -12.38 23.77 10.78
CA TYR A 65 -12.23 23.48 9.35
C TYR A 65 -10.75 23.46 8.99
N LEU A 66 -10.29 22.38 8.39
CA LEU A 66 -8.88 22.14 8.11
C LEU A 66 -8.61 22.13 6.62
N VAL A 67 -7.47 22.70 6.22
CA VAL A 67 -6.88 22.50 4.90
C VAL A 67 -5.48 21.96 5.09
N ARG A 68 -5.17 20.85 4.45
CA ARG A 68 -3.85 20.19 4.51
C ARG A 68 -3.10 20.32 3.21
N PHE A 69 -1.81 20.58 3.34
CA PHE A 69 -0.90 20.71 2.21
C PHE A 69 0.41 19.96 2.49
N MET A 70 0.90 19.22 1.51
CA MET A 70 2.19 18.55 1.53
C MET A 70 3.14 19.24 0.54
N PRO A 71 4.14 20.02 1.01
CA PRO A 71 5.07 20.73 0.13
C PRO A 71 6.08 19.79 -0.52
N SER A 72 6.31 19.96 -1.83
CA SER A 72 7.29 19.17 -2.60
C SER A 72 8.65 19.86 -2.74
N PHE A 73 8.80 21.12 -2.34
CA PHE A 73 10.04 21.89 -2.46
C PHE A 73 10.34 22.65 -1.17
N GLU A 74 11.61 22.85 -0.90
CA GLU A 74 12.10 23.65 0.21
C GLU A 74 11.94 25.15 -0.07
N GLY A 75 11.81 25.97 0.99
CA GLY A 75 11.76 27.42 0.89
C GLY A 75 10.48 28.04 1.47
N GLU A 76 10.28 29.32 1.22
CA GLU A 76 9.11 30.05 1.68
C GLU A 76 7.88 29.71 0.82
N TYR A 77 6.77 29.43 1.50
CA TYR A 77 5.44 29.31 0.91
C TYR A 77 4.51 30.35 1.50
N ARG A 78 3.56 30.79 0.66
CA ARG A 78 2.42 31.61 1.06
C ARG A 78 1.15 30.85 0.82
N PHE A 79 0.15 31.05 1.67
CA PHE A 79 -1.14 30.44 1.48
C PHE A 79 -2.27 31.47 1.52
N GLU A 80 -3.36 31.11 0.84
CA GLU A 80 -4.64 31.77 0.89
C GLU A 80 -5.73 30.73 1.14
N ILE A 81 -6.47 30.89 2.26
CA ILE A 81 -7.61 30.04 2.61
C ILE A 81 -8.89 30.81 2.38
N ARG A 82 -9.81 30.18 1.65
CA ARG A 82 -11.16 30.69 1.38
C ARG A 82 -12.22 29.72 1.87
N ALA A 83 -13.33 30.26 2.39
CA ALA A 83 -14.51 29.48 2.77
C ALA A 83 -15.75 30.36 2.57
N ASP A 84 -16.91 29.76 2.38
CA ASP A 84 -18.17 30.48 2.22
C ASP A 84 -18.57 31.28 3.48
N PHE A 85 -18.10 30.85 4.65
CA PHE A 85 -18.34 31.54 5.94
C PHE A 85 -17.29 32.62 6.30
N LEU A 86 -16.31 32.85 5.46
CA LEU A 86 -15.30 33.88 5.66
C LEU A 86 -15.62 35.13 4.84
N GLU A 87 -15.68 36.29 5.47
CA GLU A 87 -15.82 37.58 4.77
C GLU A 87 -14.60 37.89 3.90
N GLU A 88 -13.41 37.55 4.40
CA GLU A 88 -12.14 37.74 3.71
C GLU A 88 -11.27 36.47 3.78
N ALA A 89 -10.51 36.21 2.73
CA ALA A 89 -9.56 35.10 2.70
C ALA A 89 -8.49 35.24 3.80
N LYS A 90 -8.19 34.15 4.50
CA LYS A 90 -7.07 34.11 5.45
C LYS A 90 -5.77 33.85 4.71
N ARG A 91 -4.72 34.62 5.04
CA ARG A 91 -3.42 34.55 4.38
C ARG A 91 -2.30 34.44 5.40
N GLY A 92 -1.24 33.73 5.01
CA GLY A 92 -0.04 33.57 5.82
C GLY A 92 1.12 33.06 5.01
N SER A 93 2.25 32.86 5.68
CA SER A 93 3.44 32.24 5.10
C SER A 93 4.09 31.31 6.11
N PHE A 94 4.78 30.30 5.61
CA PHE A 94 5.53 29.34 6.38
C PHE A 94 6.80 28.91 5.64
N GLN A 95 7.74 28.32 6.36
CA GLN A 95 9.00 27.84 5.82
C GLN A 95 8.98 26.34 5.66
N VAL A 96 9.38 25.83 4.50
CA VAL A 96 9.62 24.40 4.25
C VAL A 96 11.10 24.11 4.41
N LEU A 97 11.39 23.22 5.36
CA LEU A 97 12.73 22.73 5.69
C LEU A 97 13.08 21.50 4.83
N PRO A 98 14.34 21.03 4.80
CA PRO A 98 14.70 19.76 4.21
C PRO A 98 13.83 18.60 4.73
N ALA A 99 13.67 17.56 3.93
CA ALA A 99 12.92 16.37 4.31
C ALA A 99 13.50 15.72 5.58
N GLU A 100 12.64 15.14 6.40
CA GLU A 100 13.08 14.29 7.51
C GLU A 100 13.83 13.06 7.00
N ALA A 101 14.78 12.58 7.79
CA ALA A 101 15.54 11.37 7.44
C ALA A 101 14.61 10.17 7.23
N GLY A 102 14.73 9.51 6.07
CA GLY A 102 13.90 8.39 5.68
C GLY A 102 12.58 8.76 5.01
N ASN A 103 12.21 10.05 4.93
CA ASN A 103 11.10 10.50 4.11
C ASN A 103 11.60 10.83 2.69
N HIS A 104 11.23 10.01 1.72
CA HIS A 104 11.60 10.10 0.31
C HIS A 104 10.49 10.69 -0.57
N GLY A 105 9.41 11.18 0.05
CA GLY A 105 8.21 11.64 -0.63
C GLY A 105 7.29 10.50 -1.08
N THR A 106 6.37 10.84 -1.96
CA THR A 106 5.34 9.92 -2.44
C THR A 106 5.93 8.87 -3.39
N VAL A 107 5.45 7.63 -3.31
CA VAL A 107 5.81 6.57 -4.28
C VAL A 107 5.14 6.84 -5.62
N ARG A 108 5.90 6.68 -6.70
CA ARG A 108 5.48 6.87 -8.09
C ARG A 108 5.74 5.63 -8.94
N VAL A 109 5.02 5.50 -10.04
CA VAL A 109 5.37 4.52 -11.08
C VAL A 109 6.68 4.97 -11.74
N ALA A 110 7.63 4.05 -11.83
CA ALA A 110 8.92 4.24 -12.46
C ALA A 110 9.20 3.13 -13.48
N ASN A 111 9.98 3.45 -14.52
CA ASN A 111 10.37 2.48 -15.56
C ASN A 111 9.19 1.62 -16.07
N THR A 112 8.02 2.22 -16.23
CA THR A 112 6.77 1.62 -16.71
C THR A 112 6.14 0.61 -15.75
N CYS A 113 6.91 -0.34 -15.22
CA CYS A 113 6.41 -1.49 -14.45
C CYS A 113 6.96 -1.58 -13.02
N HIS A 114 7.56 -0.51 -12.53
CA HIS A 114 8.22 -0.47 -11.23
C HIS A 114 7.82 0.76 -10.44
N PHE A 115 8.40 0.91 -9.26
CA PHE A 115 8.12 2.03 -8.37
C PHE A 115 9.43 2.69 -7.89
N ALA A 116 9.36 3.99 -7.68
CA ALA A 116 10.38 4.77 -7.00
C ALA A 116 9.69 5.87 -6.19
N TYR A 117 10.36 6.36 -5.16
CA TYR A 117 9.94 7.55 -4.45
C TYR A 117 10.12 8.82 -5.29
N GLU A 118 9.54 9.92 -4.82
CA GLU A 118 9.60 11.24 -5.47
C GLU A 118 11.05 11.72 -5.68
N ASP A 119 11.97 11.40 -4.78
CA ASP A 119 13.40 11.73 -4.89
C ASP A 119 14.19 10.80 -5.83
N GLY A 120 13.55 9.79 -6.42
CA GLY A 120 14.15 8.82 -7.31
C GLY A 120 14.72 7.57 -6.63
N THR A 121 14.66 7.47 -5.31
CA THR A 121 15.05 6.25 -4.58
C THR A 121 14.18 5.08 -5.02
N PRO A 122 14.74 3.95 -5.48
CA PRO A 122 13.97 2.78 -5.87
C PRO A 122 13.10 2.25 -4.71
N TYR A 123 11.88 1.86 -5.03
CA TYR A 123 10.96 1.28 -4.08
C TYR A 123 10.50 -0.11 -4.54
N TYR A 124 10.74 -1.12 -3.71
CA TYR A 124 10.32 -2.49 -3.92
C TYR A 124 9.22 -2.83 -2.92
N PRO A 125 7.91 -2.75 -3.29
CA PRO A 125 6.82 -3.07 -2.39
C PRO A 125 6.90 -4.52 -1.89
N VAL A 126 7.19 -4.67 -0.63
CA VAL A 126 7.12 -5.94 0.11
C VAL A 126 6.16 -5.70 1.26
N GLY A 127 4.89 -5.97 1.00
CA GLY A 127 3.82 -5.60 1.91
C GLY A 127 3.13 -6.79 2.54
N THR A 128 2.19 -6.46 3.41
CA THR A 128 1.31 -7.41 4.09
C THR A 128 -0.12 -6.88 4.14
N THR A 129 -1.09 -7.79 4.20
CA THR A 129 -2.49 -7.44 4.41
C THR A 129 -2.85 -7.59 5.89
N CYS A 130 -3.48 -6.56 6.44
CA CYS A 130 -4.01 -6.56 7.80
C CYS A 130 -5.23 -5.64 7.88
N TYR A 131 -6.40 -6.19 7.59
CA TYR A 131 -7.57 -5.42 7.17
C TYR A 131 -8.10 -4.38 8.15
N VAL A 132 -8.12 -4.64 9.45
CA VAL A 132 -8.69 -3.72 10.45
C VAL A 132 -7.82 -3.60 11.71
N TRP A 133 -6.50 -3.64 11.53
CA TRP A 133 -5.53 -3.52 12.63
C TRP A 133 -5.65 -2.18 13.36
N GLU A 134 -5.96 -1.12 12.64
CA GLU A 134 -6.11 0.24 13.16
C GLU A 134 -7.40 0.43 13.98
N LEU A 135 -8.40 -0.45 13.78
CA LEU A 135 -9.68 -0.40 14.51
C LEU A 135 -9.68 -1.29 15.78
N GLN A 136 -8.52 -1.80 16.16
CA GLN A 136 -8.32 -2.56 17.40
C GLN A 136 -8.08 -1.65 18.61
N ASP A 137 -7.92 -2.24 19.79
CA ASP A 137 -7.47 -1.51 20.97
C ASP A 137 -6.00 -1.07 20.84
N ASP A 138 -5.61 -0.08 21.65
CA ASP A 138 -4.28 0.55 21.53
C ASP A 138 -3.14 -0.47 21.76
N ALA A 139 -3.31 -1.45 22.66
CA ALA A 139 -2.29 -2.46 22.90
C ALA A 139 -2.07 -3.36 21.68
N ARG A 140 -3.14 -3.74 20.98
CA ARG A 140 -3.06 -4.51 19.73
C ARG A 140 -2.44 -3.70 18.59
N ILE A 141 -2.76 -2.41 18.51
CA ILE A 141 -2.15 -1.51 17.54
C ILE A 141 -0.64 -1.38 17.77
N GLU A 142 -0.21 -1.18 19.01
CA GLU A 142 1.22 -1.12 19.37
C GLU A 142 1.94 -2.43 19.03
N GLU A 143 1.37 -3.58 19.40
CA GLU A 143 1.92 -4.90 19.07
C GLU A 143 2.04 -5.10 17.54
N THR A 144 1.09 -4.59 16.77
CA THR A 144 1.12 -4.64 15.29
C THR A 144 2.25 -3.78 14.73
N LEU A 145 2.42 -2.56 15.24
CA LEU A 145 3.52 -1.67 14.84
C LEU A 145 4.89 -2.25 15.17
N ASP A 146 5.04 -2.90 16.32
CA ASP A 146 6.28 -3.59 16.69
C ASP A 146 6.56 -4.76 15.73
N SER A 147 5.56 -5.58 15.42
CA SER A 147 5.70 -6.66 14.44
C SER A 147 6.06 -6.14 13.05
N LEU A 148 5.46 -5.04 12.61
CA LEU A 148 5.80 -4.39 11.34
C LEU A 148 7.25 -3.88 11.31
N LYS A 149 7.73 -3.30 12.40
CA LYS A 149 9.11 -2.83 12.54
C LYS A 149 10.12 -3.98 12.43
N GLU A 150 9.79 -5.16 12.98
CA GLU A 150 10.66 -6.34 12.95
C GLU A 150 10.60 -7.08 11.60
N SER A 151 9.43 -7.12 10.96
CA SER A 151 9.20 -7.95 9.77
C SER A 151 9.91 -7.45 8.52
N GLY A 152 10.20 -6.15 8.43
CA GLY A 152 10.76 -5.53 7.22
C GLY A 152 9.74 -5.32 6.09
N PHE A 153 8.45 -5.44 6.37
CA PHE A 153 7.41 -4.96 5.44
C PHE A 153 7.51 -3.45 5.29
N ASN A 154 7.32 -2.98 4.06
CA ASN A 154 7.33 -1.55 3.73
C ASN A 154 6.00 -1.07 3.13
N LYS A 155 4.98 -1.91 3.15
CA LYS A 155 3.61 -1.61 2.74
C LYS A 155 2.64 -2.42 3.58
N ILE A 156 1.53 -1.82 4.01
CA ILE A 156 0.43 -2.52 4.65
C ILE A 156 -0.89 -2.13 3.99
N ARG A 157 -1.73 -3.13 3.71
CA ARG A 157 -3.04 -2.95 3.09
C ARG A 157 -4.13 -3.15 4.13
N PHE A 158 -5.00 -2.12 4.31
CA PHE A 158 -6.04 -2.12 5.34
C PHE A 158 -7.25 -1.25 4.95
N CYS A 159 -8.39 -1.47 5.63
CA CYS A 159 -9.66 -0.84 5.32
C CYS A 159 -9.84 0.49 6.05
N ILE A 160 -10.58 1.44 5.46
CA ILE A 160 -11.08 2.63 6.17
C ILE A 160 -12.37 2.29 6.92
N PHE A 161 -13.22 1.46 6.32
CA PHE A 161 -14.44 0.96 6.96
C PHE A 161 -14.17 -0.30 7.78
N PRO A 162 -14.90 -0.52 8.88
CA PRO A 162 -14.85 -1.78 9.60
C PRO A 162 -15.29 -2.95 8.71
N LYS A 163 -14.69 -4.12 8.92
CA LYS A 163 -14.93 -5.32 8.11
C LYS A 163 -15.69 -6.39 8.92
N HIS A 164 -16.81 -6.83 8.39
CA HIS A 164 -17.58 -7.95 8.92
C HIS A 164 -17.15 -9.25 8.23
N TYR A 165 -16.44 -10.11 8.94
CA TYR A 165 -15.93 -11.36 8.39
C TYR A 165 -15.75 -12.43 9.47
N ASP A 166 -15.68 -13.72 9.08
CA ASP A 166 -15.69 -14.91 9.94
C ASP A 166 -14.69 -14.86 11.11
N TYR A 167 -13.54 -14.26 10.89
CA TYR A 167 -12.51 -14.09 11.92
C TYR A 167 -12.45 -12.67 12.48
N ASN A 168 -13.55 -11.94 12.41
CA ASN A 168 -13.68 -10.58 12.92
C ASN A 168 -15.08 -10.35 13.52
N LEU A 169 -15.35 -10.99 14.64
CA LEU A 169 -16.65 -10.98 15.33
C LEU A 169 -16.82 -9.78 16.26
N LYS A 170 -15.74 -9.09 16.62
CA LYS A 170 -15.79 -7.95 17.54
C LYS A 170 -16.25 -6.70 16.84
N GLU A 171 -16.97 -5.85 17.56
CA GLU A 171 -17.25 -4.51 17.08
C GLU A 171 -15.95 -3.69 16.99
N PRO A 172 -15.83 -2.81 15.99
CA PRO A 172 -14.69 -1.91 15.87
C PRO A 172 -14.69 -0.88 17.00
N ARG A 173 -13.54 -0.27 17.27
CA ARG A 173 -13.43 0.78 18.30
C ARG A 173 -14.23 2.04 17.99
N SER A 174 -14.54 2.30 16.70
CA SER A 174 -15.29 3.47 16.25
C SER A 174 -15.86 3.23 14.85
N TYR A 175 -16.79 4.08 14.45
CA TYR A 175 -17.45 4.05 13.15
C TYR A 175 -17.26 5.38 12.41
N PRO A 176 -17.29 5.36 11.07
CA PRO A 176 -17.01 6.56 10.24
C PRO A 176 -18.11 7.61 10.26
N TYR A 177 -19.30 7.27 10.69
CA TYR A 177 -20.49 8.14 10.71
C TYR A 177 -21.06 8.31 12.11
N GLU A 178 -21.78 9.42 12.32
CA GLU A 178 -22.59 9.61 13.52
C GLU A 178 -23.77 8.63 13.52
N GLY A 179 -24.06 8.05 14.67
CA GLY A 179 -25.14 7.10 14.83
C GLY A 179 -24.80 5.90 15.68
N THR A 180 -25.55 4.82 15.53
CA THR A 180 -25.39 3.60 16.31
C THR A 180 -25.46 2.35 15.44
N PRO A 181 -24.62 1.34 15.68
CA PRO A 181 -24.76 0.04 15.03
C PRO A 181 -25.99 -0.71 15.57
N MET A 182 -26.39 -1.75 14.85
CA MET A 182 -27.32 -2.75 15.35
C MET A 182 -26.77 -3.37 16.65
N ASP A 183 -27.65 -3.90 17.50
CA ASP A 183 -27.24 -4.57 18.73
C ASP A 183 -26.34 -5.78 18.43
N SER A 184 -25.06 -5.69 18.81
CA SER A 184 -24.07 -6.74 18.64
C SER A 184 -24.36 -8.00 19.46
N GLY A 185 -25.21 -7.91 20.49
CA GLY A 185 -25.65 -9.05 21.27
C GLY A 185 -26.37 -10.13 20.47
N VAL A 186 -26.89 -9.79 19.30
CA VAL A 186 -27.52 -10.77 18.38
C VAL A 186 -26.50 -11.55 17.54
N LEU A 187 -25.26 -11.06 17.42
CA LEU A 187 -24.19 -11.71 16.64
C LEU A 187 -23.53 -12.84 17.44
N THR A 188 -23.41 -13.99 16.81
CA THR A 188 -22.70 -15.16 17.34
C THR A 188 -21.96 -15.87 16.21
N LYS A 189 -21.01 -16.74 16.52
CA LYS A 189 -20.37 -17.59 15.49
C LYS A 189 -21.35 -18.42 14.67
N LYS A 190 -22.52 -18.77 15.23
CA LYS A 190 -23.53 -19.60 14.56
C LYS A 190 -24.35 -18.84 13.53
N ASN A 191 -24.65 -17.57 13.81
CA ASN A 191 -25.51 -16.75 12.95
C ASN A 191 -24.75 -15.65 12.20
N PHE A 192 -23.45 -15.60 12.33
CA PHE A 192 -22.59 -14.55 11.80
C PHE A 192 -22.87 -14.26 10.31
N TRP A 193 -22.87 -15.31 9.47
CA TRP A 193 -23.08 -15.17 8.03
C TRP A 193 -24.49 -14.71 7.65
N GLU A 194 -25.45 -14.88 8.55
CA GLU A 194 -26.82 -14.40 8.32
C GLU A 194 -26.92 -12.87 8.39
N TYR A 195 -25.95 -12.21 9.00
CA TYR A 195 -25.88 -10.76 9.12
C TYR A 195 -25.08 -10.08 8.02
N THR A 196 -24.38 -10.82 7.18
CA THR A 196 -23.66 -10.24 6.04
C THR A 196 -24.65 -9.56 5.09
N GLY A 197 -24.50 -8.25 4.89
CA GLY A 197 -25.40 -7.43 4.09
C GLY A 197 -26.75 -7.10 4.75
N LYS A 198 -27.00 -7.56 5.98
CA LYS A 198 -28.18 -7.13 6.76
C LYS A 198 -27.88 -5.80 7.45
N THR A 199 -28.61 -4.78 7.07
CA THR A 199 -28.41 -3.42 7.57
C THR A 199 -29.47 -2.97 8.57
N GLU A 200 -30.52 -3.77 8.79
CA GLU A 200 -31.61 -3.47 9.71
C GLU A 200 -31.10 -3.34 11.15
N GLY A 201 -31.54 -2.30 11.84
CA GLY A 201 -31.15 -2.00 13.21
C GLY A 201 -29.93 -1.10 13.32
N ASN A 202 -29.26 -0.77 12.23
CA ASN A 202 -28.28 0.31 12.20
C ASN A 202 -28.97 1.66 12.00
N HIS A 203 -28.48 2.69 12.68
CA HIS A 203 -29.03 4.05 12.64
C HIS A 203 -27.89 5.04 12.40
N TRP A 204 -27.49 5.22 11.13
CA TRP A 204 -26.44 6.14 10.73
C TRP A 204 -26.99 7.38 10.05
N ASP A 205 -26.39 8.54 10.34
CA ASP A 205 -26.52 9.71 9.48
C ASP A 205 -25.33 9.73 8.49
N PHE A 206 -25.54 9.21 7.29
CA PHE A 206 -24.52 9.15 6.23
C PHE A 206 -24.10 10.53 5.70
N ASN A 207 -24.73 11.61 6.14
CA ASN A 207 -24.31 12.98 5.83
C ASN A 207 -23.48 13.60 6.95
N ARG A 208 -23.23 12.89 8.05
CA ARG A 208 -22.43 13.35 9.19
C ARG A 208 -21.34 12.34 9.54
N PHE A 209 -20.12 12.74 9.28
CA PHE A 209 -18.97 11.91 9.65
C PHE A 209 -18.69 11.98 11.14
N ASN A 210 -18.00 10.97 11.64
CA ASN A 210 -17.40 10.96 12.98
C ASN A 210 -15.91 11.37 12.87
N PRO A 211 -15.54 12.62 13.14
CA PRO A 211 -14.16 13.08 12.99
C PRO A 211 -13.16 12.28 13.81
N ALA A 212 -13.54 11.82 15.01
CA ALA A 212 -12.66 11.05 15.88
C ALA A 212 -12.22 9.71 15.26
N HIS A 213 -13.09 9.06 14.47
CA HIS A 213 -12.74 7.87 13.71
C HIS A 213 -11.61 8.15 12.71
N PHE A 214 -11.74 9.20 11.92
CA PHE A 214 -10.74 9.56 10.91
C PHE A 214 -9.44 10.09 11.54
N GLN A 215 -9.52 10.89 12.60
CA GLN A 215 -8.35 11.34 13.36
C GLN A 215 -7.54 10.16 13.90
N HIS A 216 -8.21 9.07 14.28
CA HIS A 216 -7.54 7.86 14.73
C HIS A 216 -6.83 7.14 13.57
N ILE A 217 -7.49 6.98 12.41
CA ILE A 217 -6.88 6.41 11.20
C ILE A 217 -5.66 7.25 10.76
N GLU A 218 -5.77 8.56 10.80
CA GLU A 218 -4.66 9.48 10.48
C GLU A 218 -3.44 9.28 11.39
N LYS A 219 -3.66 9.04 12.69
CA LYS A 219 -2.58 8.70 13.63
C LYS A 219 -1.89 7.39 13.26
N CYS A 220 -2.67 6.39 12.82
CA CYS A 220 -2.13 5.11 12.35
C CYS A 220 -1.32 5.29 11.06
N ILE A 221 -1.82 6.05 10.08
CA ILE A 221 -1.10 6.36 8.84
C ILE A 221 0.21 7.09 9.13
N ALA A 222 0.18 8.09 10.02
CA ALA A 222 1.37 8.82 10.44
C ALA A 222 2.39 7.92 11.17
N ALA A 223 1.91 6.97 11.98
CA ALA A 223 2.79 5.99 12.64
C ALA A 223 3.48 5.06 11.64
N LEU A 224 2.76 4.61 10.60
CA LEU A 224 3.33 3.84 9.49
C LEU A 224 4.39 4.67 8.72
N GLY A 225 4.11 5.93 8.41
CA GLY A 225 5.06 6.83 7.75
C GLY A 225 6.37 6.98 8.51
N LYS A 226 6.32 7.09 9.85
CA LYS A 226 7.51 7.11 10.71
C LYS A 226 8.35 5.82 10.67
N LEU A 227 7.73 4.71 10.31
CA LEU A 227 8.41 3.43 10.09
C LEU A 227 8.87 3.22 8.64
N GLY A 228 8.62 4.17 7.73
CA GLY A 228 8.89 4.03 6.30
C GLY A 228 7.96 3.03 5.62
N ILE A 229 6.71 2.93 6.08
CA ILE A 229 5.72 1.96 5.59
C ILE A 229 4.60 2.71 4.86
N GLU A 230 4.31 2.27 3.63
CA GLU A 230 3.22 2.77 2.81
C GLU A 230 1.87 2.22 3.30
N ALA A 231 0.88 3.10 3.42
CA ALA A 231 -0.50 2.80 3.79
C ALA A 231 -1.35 2.60 2.53
N ASP A 232 -1.60 1.36 2.14
CA ASP A 232 -2.47 1.01 1.02
C ASP A 232 -3.92 0.93 1.51
N LEU A 233 -4.64 2.04 1.36
CA LEU A 233 -5.95 2.24 1.94
C LEU A 233 -7.05 1.63 1.08
N ILE A 234 -7.73 0.63 1.59
CA ILE A 234 -8.96 0.09 1.02
C ILE A 234 -10.11 1.03 1.40
N VAL A 235 -10.59 1.80 0.40
CA VAL A 235 -11.64 2.80 0.64
C VAL A 235 -13.01 2.17 0.79
N MET A 236 -13.32 1.14 -0.01
CA MET A 236 -14.59 0.39 0.05
C MET A 236 -14.35 -1.12 -0.02
N HIS A 237 -15.31 -1.91 0.49
CA HIS A 237 -15.27 -3.38 0.42
C HIS A 237 -16.69 -3.99 0.64
N PRO A 238 -16.94 -5.25 0.21
CA PRO A 238 -18.26 -5.90 0.31
C PRO A 238 -18.59 -6.48 1.70
N TYR A 239 -17.61 -6.57 2.60
CA TYR A 239 -17.74 -7.26 3.89
C TYR A 239 -18.39 -6.37 4.94
N ASP A 240 -19.67 -6.11 4.77
CA ASP A 240 -20.40 -5.06 5.45
C ASP A 240 -21.71 -5.59 6.04
N ARG A 241 -22.09 -5.07 7.20
CA ARG A 241 -23.39 -5.23 7.84
C ARG A 241 -23.96 -3.90 8.36
N TRP A 242 -23.24 -2.82 8.10
CA TRP A 242 -23.59 -1.48 8.59
C TRP A 242 -24.26 -0.62 7.52
N GLY A 243 -24.18 -1.01 6.25
CA GLY A 243 -24.72 -0.28 5.12
C GLY A 243 -23.73 0.65 4.41
N PHE A 244 -22.46 0.63 4.79
CA PHE A 244 -21.43 1.48 4.19
C PHE A 244 -21.13 1.12 2.72
N SER A 245 -21.31 -0.15 2.35
CA SER A 245 -21.14 -0.62 0.97
C SER A 245 -22.33 -0.30 0.06
N SER A 246 -23.48 0.06 0.64
CA SER A 246 -24.75 0.30 -0.07
C SER A 246 -25.26 1.74 0.00
N MET A 247 -24.39 2.68 0.35
CA MET A 247 -24.71 4.12 0.35
C MET A 247 -25.22 4.61 -1.00
N THR A 248 -26.04 5.66 -1.01
CA THR A 248 -26.50 6.31 -2.25
C THR A 248 -25.33 6.99 -2.97
N LYS A 249 -25.57 7.38 -4.22
CA LYS A 249 -24.58 8.08 -5.03
C LYS A 249 -24.08 9.36 -4.36
N GLU A 250 -24.98 10.14 -3.78
CA GLU A 250 -24.69 11.40 -3.11
C GLU A 250 -23.87 11.18 -1.84
N GLN A 251 -24.20 10.13 -1.07
CA GLN A 251 -23.47 9.73 0.13
C GLN A 251 -22.07 9.22 -0.21
N ASP A 252 -21.93 8.40 -1.27
CA ASP A 252 -20.64 7.98 -1.78
C ASP A 252 -19.78 9.17 -2.19
N ASP A 253 -20.33 10.11 -2.98
CA ASP A 253 -19.58 11.28 -3.46
C ASP A 253 -19.12 12.17 -2.30
N LEU A 254 -19.96 12.34 -1.28
CA LEU A 254 -19.62 13.05 -0.05
C LEU A 254 -18.46 12.34 0.68
N TYR A 255 -18.56 11.01 0.85
CA TYR A 255 -17.51 10.22 1.49
C TYR A 255 -16.18 10.30 0.75
N TRP A 256 -16.17 10.09 -0.57
CA TRP A 256 -14.95 10.14 -1.38
C TRP A 256 -14.28 11.52 -1.34
N ASN A 257 -15.06 12.60 -1.41
CA ASN A 257 -14.52 13.96 -1.28
C ASN A 257 -13.92 14.20 0.11
N TYR A 258 -14.63 13.79 1.17
CA TYR A 258 -14.18 13.96 2.54
C TYR A 258 -12.88 13.18 2.84
N VAL A 259 -12.83 11.89 2.48
CA VAL A 259 -11.66 11.05 2.68
C VAL A 259 -10.46 11.56 1.88
N THR A 260 -10.67 11.97 0.63
CA THR A 260 -9.61 12.51 -0.21
C THR A 260 -9.04 13.80 0.39
N ALA A 261 -9.89 14.76 0.79
CA ALA A 261 -9.45 16.00 1.41
C ALA A 261 -8.64 15.76 2.70
N ARG A 262 -9.04 14.76 3.51
CA ARG A 262 -8.38 14.44 4.77
C ARG A 262 -7.03 13.78 4.61
N LEU A 263 -6.91 12.80 3.69
CA LEU A 263 -5.80 11.84 3.68
C LEU A 263 -4.78 12.11 2.57
N SER A 264 -5.09 12.90 1.54
CA SER A 264 -4.17 13.10 0.42
C SER A 264 -2.85 13.82 0.79
N ALA A 265 -2.81 14.58 1.89
CA ALA A 265 -1.57 15.23 2.32
C ALA A 265 -0.56 14.29 3.02
N PHE A 266 -0.90 13.03 3.25
CA PHE A 266 0.04 12.03 3.76
C PHE A 266 0.86 11.45 2.61
N HIS A 267 2.18 11.59 2.63
CA HIS A 267 3.07 11.12 1.55
C HIS A 267 3.03 9.61 1.33
N ASN A 268 2.70 8.84 2.35
CA ASN A 268 2.72 7.38 2.37
C ASN A 268 1.35 6.71 2.11
N VAL A 269 0.45 7.38 1.41
CA VAL A 269 -0.88 6.84 1.08
C VAL A 269 -0.92 6.28 -0.34
N TRP A 270 -1.55 5.10 -0.50
CA TRP A 270 -1.99 4.56 -1.76
C TRP A 270 -3.50 4.38 -1.72
N TRP A 271 -4.19 4.56 -2.85
CA TRP A 271 -5.63 4.42 -2.96
C TRP A 271 -6.00 3.08 -3.60
N SER A 272 -6.52 2.14 -2.80
CA SER A 272 -7.24 0.97 -3.29
C SER A 272 -8.74 1.28 -3.27
N LEU A 273 -9.35 1.53 -4.45
CA LEU A 273 -10.74 1.97 -4.52
C LEU A 273 -11.67 0.96 -3.84
N ALA A 274 -11.41 -0.31 -4.03
CA ALA A 274 -12.11 -1.38 -3.33
C ALA A 274 -11.21 -2.59 -3.12
N ASN A 275 -11.50 -3.35 -2.06
CA ASN A 275 -11.20 -4.77 -2.00
C ASN A 275 -12.35 -5.52 -2.67
N GLU A 276 -12.01 -6.41 -3.64
CA GLU A 276 -12.99 -7.30 -4.29
C GLU A 276 -14.23 -6.55 -4.83
N TYR A 277 -13.95 -5.56 -5.68
CA TYR A 277 -14.95 -4.66 -6.26
C TYR A 277 -16.14 -5.40 -6.90
N ASP A 278 -15.87 -6.57 -7.47
CA ASP A 278 -16.82 -7.42 -8.18
C ASP A 278 -17.80 -8.15 -7.25
N LEU A 279 -17.56 -8.16 -5.95
CA LEU A 279 -18.50 -8.64 -4.93
C LEU A 279 -19.43 -7.54 -4.41
N MET A 280 -19.15 -6.26 -4.69
CA MET A 280 -20.00 -5.13 -4.31
C MET A 280 -21.14 -4.94 -5.30
N LYS A 281 -22.21 -5.75 -5.13
CA LYS A 281 -23.33 -5.84 -6.09
C LYS A 281 -24.12 -4.54 -6.27
N GLU A 282 -24.09 -3.68 -5.26
CA GLU A 282 -24.79 -2.37 -5.27
C GLU A 282 -24.02 -1.30 -6.05
N LYS A 283 -22.76 -1.55 -6.39
CA LYS A 283 -21.90 -0.63 -7.14
C LYS A 283 -21.67 -1.15 -8.56
N LYS A 284 -21.83 -0.26 -9.53
CA LYS A 284 -21.63 -0.53 -10.95
C LYS A 284 -20.29 -0.02 -11.43
N LEU A 285 -19.92 -0.37 -12.66
CA LEU A 285 -18.66 0.09 -13.27
C LEU A 285 -18.57 1.63 -13.30
N GLU A 286 -19.71 2.30 -13.60
CA GLU A 286 -19.80 3.76 -13.65
C GLU A 286 -19.52 4.41 -12.28
N ASP A 287 -19.82 3.73 -11.19
CA ASP A 287 -19.54 4.21 -9.84
C ASP A 287 -18.03 4.21 -9.57
N TRP A 288 -17.34 3.12 -9.95
CA TRP A 288 -15.86 3.05 -9.82
C TRP A 288 -15.15 4.10 -10.66
N GLU A 289 -15.62 4.35 -11.89
CA GLU A 289 -15.06 5.41 -12.74
C GLU A 289 -15.32 6.80 -12.15
N ARG A 290 -16.47 7.01 -11.49
CA ARG A 290 -16.81 8.26 -10.79
C ARG A 290 -15.89 8.50 -9.58
N TYR A 291 -15.66 7.47 -8.73
CA TYR A 291 -14.76 7.57 -7.59
C TYR A 291 -13.31 7.83 -8.04
N ALA A 292 -12.87 7.12 -9.06
CA ALA A 292 -11.56 7.36 -9.65
C ALA A 292 -11.41 8.79 -10.18
N LYS A 293 -12.48 9.36 -10.76
CA LYS A 293 -12.49 10.75 -11.21
C LYS A 293 -12.35 11.72 -10.02
N ILE A 294 -13.07 11.50 -8.92
CA ILE A 294 -12.94 12.31 -7.70
C ILE A 294 -11.46 12.31 -7.24
N LEU A 295 -10.84 11.14 -7.11
CA LEU A 295 -9.43 11.04 -6.72
C LEU A 295 -8.50 11.77 -7.71
N CYS A 296 -8.72 11.61 -9.02
CA CYS A 296 -7.89 12.27 -10.02
C CYS A 296 -7.97 13.79 -9.99
N GLU A 297 -9.13 14.34 -9.62
CA GLU A 297 -9.40 15.79 -9.59
C GLU A 297 -9.06 16.42 -8.24
N LYS A 298 -9.20 15.66 -7.12
CA LYS A 298 -9.14 16.20 -5.76
C LYS A 298 -7.89 15.79 -4.96
N ASP A 299 -7.14 14.79 -5.43
CA ASP A 299 -5.82 14.45 -4.88
C ASP A 299 -4.73 15.17 -5.67
N PRO A 300 -4.25 16.34 -5.20
CA PRO A 300 -3.28 17.15 -5.94
C PRO A 300 -1.91 16.49 -6.01
N TYR A 301 -1.64 15.53 -5.16
CA TYR A 301 -0.35 14.82 -5.07
C TYR A 301 -0.28 13.60 -5.98
N ARG A 302 -1.40 13.19 -6.61
CA ARG A 302 -1.47 12.09 -7.58
C ARG A 302 -0.91 10.78 -7.04
N HIS A 303 -1.32 10.40 -5.84
CA HIS A 303 -0.95 9.11 -5.24
C HIS A 303 -1.30 7.93 -6.14
N LEU A 304 -0.67 6.79 -5.87
CA LEU A 304 -0.97 5.55 -6.58
C LEU A 304 -2.42 5.13 -6.37
N ARG A 305 -3.06 4.65 -7.44
CA ARG A 305 -4.48 4.27 -7.46
C ARG A 305 -4.67 2.95 -8.16
N SER A 306 -5.43 2.06 -7.54
CA SER A 306 -5.84 0.80 -8.15
C SER A 306 -7.20 0.34 -7.62
N ILE A 307 -7.65 -0.81 -8.09
CA ILE A 307 -8.86 -1.47 -7.65
C ILE A 307 -8.64 -2.97 -7.66
N HIS A 308 -9.09 -3.68 -6.64
CA HIS A 308 -8.77 -5.08 -6.41
C HIS A 308 -9.98 -5.99 -6.70
N ASN A 309 -9.74 -7.11 -7.40
CA ASN A 309 -10.73 -8.11 -7.77
C ASN A 309 -10.82 -9.27 -6.79
N CYS A 310 -11.98 -9.97 -6.76
CA CYS A 310 -12.09 -11.33 -6.26
C CYS A 310 -11.94 -12.35 -7.40
N GLY A 311 -12.77 -12.24 -8.42
CA GLY A 311 -12.81 -13.11 -9.59
C GLY A 311 -12.32 -12.39 -10.86
N PRO A 312 -13.20 -11.73 -11.63
CA PRO A 312 -12.81 -11.05 -12.85
C PRO A 312 -11.93 -9.82 -12.57
N PHE A 313 -10.86 -9.68 -13.35
CA PHE A 313 -10.02 -8.50 -13.29
C PHE A 313 -10.82 -7.26 -13.72
N TYR A 314 -10.54 -6.14 -13.07
CA TYR A 314 -10.91 -4.83 -13.59
C TYR A 314 -10.13 -4.54 -14.89
N ASP A 315 -10.60 -3.59 -15.67
CA ASP A 315 -9.82 -3.12 -16.83
C ASP A 315 -8.63 -2.26 -16.36
N TYR A 316 -7.52 -2.89 -16.03
CA TYR A 316 -6.30 -2.20 -15.60
C TYR A 316 -5.65 -1.33 -16.71
N ALA A 317 -6.14 -1.40 -17.95
CA ALA A 317 -5.70 -0.49 -19.00
C ALA A 317 -6.24 0.94 -18.82
N ARG A 318 -7.23 1.15 -17.95
CA ARG A 318 -7.80 2.48 -17.69
C ARG A 318 -6.70 3.48 -17.30
N PRO A 319 -6.76 4.72 -17.81
CA PRO A 319 -5.72 5.73 -17.57
C PRO A 319 -5.51 6.10 -16.10
N TRP A 320 -6.57 6.05 -15.30
CA TRP A 320 -6.51 6.38 -13.89
C TRP A 320 -5.85 5.29 -13.03
N VAL A 321 -5.83 4.04 -13.49
CA VAL A 321 -5.17 2.94 -12.81
C VAL A 321 -3.66 3.08 -12.95
N THR A 322 -2.93 3.19 -11.85
CA THR A 322 -1.47 3.33 -11.84
C THR A 322 -0.75 1.98 -11.83
N HIS A 323 -1.35 0.96 -11.20
CA HIS A 323 -0.81 -0.38 -11.08
C HIS A 323 -1.94 -1.42 -11.03
N CYS A 324 -1.65 -2.64 -11.42
CA CYS A 324 -2.57 -3.77 -11.28
C CYS A 324 -2.56 -4.21 -9.81
N SER A 325 -3.73 -4.33 -9.18
CA SER A 325 -3.94 -4.91 -7.86
C SER A 325 -4.70 -6.22 -8.05
N ILE A 326 -3.99 -7.35 -7.94
CA ILE A 326 -4.49 -8.65 -8.41
C ILE A 326 -4.67 -9.62 -7.25
N GLN A 327 -5.84 -10.28 -7.25
CA GLN A 327 -6.10 -11.48 -6.46
C GLN A 327 -6.07 -12.72 -7.34
N ARG A 328 -5.26 -13.69 -6.95
CA ARG A 328 -5.25 -15.06 -7.47
C ARG A 328 -4.88 -16.02 -6.35
N GLN A 329 -5.77 -16.93 -6.05
CA GLN A 329 -5.66 -17.84 -4.90
C GLN A 329 -5.53 -19.30 -5.30
N GLU A 330 -5.41 -19.60 -6.59
CA GLU A 330 -5.26 -20.96 -7.09
C GLU A 330 -4.03 -21.64 -6.48
N LEU A 331 -4.10 -22.94 -6.27
CA LEU A 331 -3.00 -23.70 -5.69
C LEU A 331 -1.75 -23.74 -6.58
N TYR A 332 -1.92 -23.50 -7.88
CA TYR A 332 -0.83 -23.51 -8.86
C TYR A 332 -1.08 -22.43 -9.94
N ARG A 333 -0.02 -22.03 -10.64
CA ARG A 333 -0.06 -20.97 -11.68
C ARG A 333 -0.68 -19.66 -11.18
N THR A 334 -0.19 -19.20 -10.05
CA THR A 334 -0.57 -17.90 -9.46
C THR A 334 0.50 -16.85 -9.80
N ALA A 335 1.65 -16.96 -9.17
CA ALA A 335 2.78 -16.08 -9.36
C ALA A 335 3.43 -16.23 -10.75
N GLU A 336 3.30 -17.39 -11.36
CA GLU A 336 3.83 -17.74 -12.68
C GLU A 336 3.19 -16.96 -13.84
N LEU A 337 2.05 -16.30 -13.59
CA LEU A 337 1.36 -15.46 -14.59
C LEU A 337 1.77 -13.99 -14.54
N THR A 338 2.67 -13.62 -13.64
CA THR A 338 3.06 -12.23 -13.39
C THR A 338 3.60 -11.53 -14.64
N ASP A 339 4.46 -12.20 -15.42
CA ASP A 339 5.03 -11.66 -16.65
C ASP A 339 3.99 -11.48 -17.76
N GLU A 340 2.98 -12.35 -17.86
CA GLU A 340 1.87 -12.23 -18.80
C GLU A 340 1.02 -10.97 -18.48
N TRP A 341 0.70 -10.73 -17.22
CA TRP A 341 -0.04 -9.53 -16.81
C TRP A 341 0.78 -8.26 -16.99
N ARG A 342 2.08 -8.31 -16.67
CA ARG A 342 3.01 -7.21 -16.89
C ARG A 342 3.09 -6.84 -18.38
N GLU A 343 3.19 -7.81 -19.27
CA GLU A 343 3.20 -7.59 -20.73
C GLU A 343 1.87 -7.01 -21.21
N ARG A 344 0.75 -7.59 -20.75
CA ARG A 344 -0.60 -7.18 -21.14
C ARG A 344 -0.93 -5.75 -20.76
N TYR A 345 -0.67 -5.36 -19.53
CA TYR A 345 -1.10 -4.06 -19.01
C TYR A 345 -0.02 -2.99 -19.07
N ARG A 346 1.24 -3.37 -19.16
CA ARG A 346 2.40 -2.45 -19.15
C ARG A 346 2.36 -1.48 -17.97
N LYS A 347 2.07 -2.02 -16.79
CA LYS A 347 1.99 -1.34 -15.50
C LYS A 347 2.65 -2.21 -14.43
N PRO A 348 3.04 -1.65 -13.28
CA PRO A 348 3.45 -2.46 -12.15
C PRO A 348 2.36 -3.48 -11.79
N VAL A 349 2.74 -4.71 -11.51
CA VAL A 349 1.84 -5.79 -11.09
C VAL A 349 2.05 -6.04 -9.62
N VAL A 350 1.09 -5.66 -8.80
CA VAL A 350 1.04 -5.97 -7.38
C VAL A 350 0.06 -7.12 -7.18
N LEU A 351 0.55 -8.21 -6.62
CA LEU A 351 -0.22 -9.41 -6.32
C LEU A 351 -0.67 -9.32 -4.87
N ASP A 352 -1.72 -8.55 -4.62
CA ASP A 352 -2.16 -8.22 -3.26
C ASP A 352 -2.69 -9.44 -2.50
N GLU A 353 -3.24 -10.42 -3.23
CA GLU A 353 -3.71 -11.68 -2.63
C GLU A 353 -3.33 -12.89 -3.50
N ILE A 354 -2.40 -13.69 -2.98
CA ILE A 354 -1.89 -14.91 -3.63
C ILE A 354 -2.00 -16.14 -2.71
N ALA A 355 -3.06 -16.23 -1.94
CA ALA A 355 -3.23 -17.04 -0.74
C ALA A 355 -2.28 -16.64 0.40
N TYR A 356 -2.55 -17.13 1.60
CA TYR A 356 -1.85 -16.73 2.81
C TYR A 356 -1.28 -17.92 3.56
N GLU A 357 -0.12 -17.73 4.17
CA GLU A 357 0.46 -18.70 5.10
C GLU A 357 -0.44 -18.86 6.31
N GLY A 358 -0.79 -20.11 6.68
CA GLY A 358 -1.66 -20.29 7.81
C GLY A 358 -2.24 -21.70 7.96
N ASN A 359 -3.33 -21.80 8.71
CA ASN A 359 -3.97 -23.06 9.04
C ASN A 359 -5.51 -22.99 9.14
N ILE A 360 -6.13 -21.93 8.60
CA ILE A 360 -7.60 -21.86 8.57
C ILE A 360 -8.19 -22.89 7.59
N GLN A 361 -9.49 -23.13 7.69
CA GLN A 361 -10.17 -24.13 6.87
C GLN A 361 -10.20 -23.82 5.36
N TYR A 362 -10.02 -22.56 4.97
CA TYR A 362 -10.15 -22.12 3.58
C TYR A 362 -8.81 -22.18 2.84
N GLY A 363 -8.81 -22.69 1.60
CA GLY A 363 -7.61 -22.86 0.78
C GLY A 363 -6.84 -21.56 0.49
N TRP A 364 -7.49 -20.41 0.59
CA TRP A 364 -6.84 -19.11 0.46
C TRP A 364 -5.97 -18.72 1.67
N GLY A 365 -6.11 -19.40 2.82
CA GLY A 365 -5.44 -19.05 4.07
C GLY A 365 -4.79 -20.25 4.77
N ASN A 366 -4.28 -21.24 4.02
CA ASN A 366 -3.65 -22.44 4.60
C ASN A 366 -2.52 -23.01 3.74
N ILE A 367 -1.82 -22.15 3.00
CA ILE A 367 -0.57 -22.56 2.36
C ILE A 367 0.58 -22.58 3.37
N THR A 368 1.64 -23.32 3.05
CA THR A 368 2.85 -23.38 3.88
C THR A 368 3.70 -22.12 3.71
N GLY A 369 4.60 -21.86 4.68
CA GLY A 369 5.58 -20.78 4.57
C GLY A 369 6.50 -20.95 3.37
N GLU A 370 6.90 -22.18 3.03
CA GLU A 370 7.72 -22.47 1.84
C GLU A 370 6.99 -22.08 0.56
N GLU A 371 5.71 -22.41 0.44
CA GLU A 371 4.91 -22.04 -0.74
C GLU A 371 4.73 -20.54 -0.83
N MET A 372 4.52 -19.84 0.27
CA MET A 372 4.46 -18.37 0.30
C MET A 372 5.78 -17.76 -0.20
N VAL A 373 6.92 -18.23 0.31
CA VAL A 373 8.26 -17.76 -0.11
C VAL A 373 8.51 -18.07 -1.58
N ARG A 374 8.11 -19.27 -2.05
CA ARG A 374 8.20 -19.63 -3.46
C ARG A 374 7.44 -18.65 -4.35
N ARG A 375 6.20 -18.33 -4.01
CA ARG A 375 5.37 -17.37 -4.77
C ARG A 375 6.00 -15.99 -4.80
N PHE A 376 6.61 -15.56 -3.71
CA PHE A 376 7.33 -14.29 -3.64
C PHE A 376 8.52 -14.25 -4.60
N TRP A 377 9.38 -15.25 -4.59
CA TRP A 377 10.53 -15.32 -5.49
C TRP A 377 10.11 -15.46 -6.95
N GLU A 378 9.12 -16.31 -7.22
CA GLU A 378 8.57 -16.51 -8.57
C GLU A 378 8.04 -15.20 -9.16
N ALA A 379 7.19 -14.48 -8.43
CA ALA A 379 6.63 -13.21 -8.89
C ALA A 379 7.71 -12.12 -9.03
N ALA A 380 8.61 -12.00 -8.06
CA ALA A 380 9.68 -11.00 -8.09
C ALA A 380 10.62 -11.19 -9.28
N CYS A 381 11.03 -12.44 -9.56
CA CYS A 381 11.85 -12.76 -10.74
C CYS A 381 11.11 -12.59 -12.07
N ARG A 382 9.78 -12.48 -12.05
CA ARG A 382 8.93 -12.12 -13.20
C ARG A 382 8.60 -10.63 -13.24
N GLY A 383 9.22 -9.83 -12.38
CA GLY A 383 9.09 -8.38 -12.34
C GLY A 383 7.79 -7.88 -11.73
N GLY A 384 7.18 -8.63 -10.82
CA GLY A 384 6.01 -8.26 -10.04
C GLY A 384 6.31 -8.11 -8.55
N TYR A 385 5.27 -7.75 -7.80
CA TYR A 385 5.35 -7.38 -6.38
C TYR A 385 4.30 -8.14 -5.57
N PRO A 386 4.64 -9.34 -5.08
CA PRO A 386 3.74 -10.15 -4.26
C PRO A 386 3.57 -9.54 -2.87
N GLN A 387 2.40 -9.77 -2.26
CA GLN A 387 2.09 -9.30 -0.93
C GLN A 387 1.81 -10.47 0.01
N HIS A 388 2.24 -10.32 1.24
CA HIS A 388 2.12 -11.30 2.31
C HIS A 388 0.76 -11.19 3.00
N GLY A 389 0.33 -12.28 3.60
CA GLY A 389 -0.71 -12.36 4.61
C GLY A 389 -0.51 -13.61 5.44
N GLU A 390 -1.01 -13.61 6.66
CA GLU A 390 -0.90 -14.72 7.60
C GLU A 390 -2.21 -14.98 8.32
N THR A 391 -2.59 -16.24 8.40
CA THR A 391 -3.90 -16.69 8.89
C THR A 391 -3.78 -17.91 9.82
N TYR A 392 -2.87 -17.84 10.79
CA TYR A 392 -2.80 -18.85 11.86
C TYR A 392 -3.90 -18.62 12.89
N LEU A 393 -4.71 -19.66 13.14
CA LEU A 393 -5.73 -19.63 14.19
C LEU A 393 -5.09 -19.46 15.56
N SER A 394 -5.62 -18.51 16.33
CA SER A 394 -5.28 -18.29 17.71
C SER A 394 -6.50 -18.46 18.61
N PRO A 395 -6.33 -18.75 19.93
CA PRO A 395 -7.44 -18.99 20.83
C PRO A 395 -8.39 -17.79 21.01
N ASP A 396 -7.91 -16.58 20.79
CA ASP A 396 -8.65 -15.32 20.87
C ASP A 396 -9.23 -14.85 19.51
N GLU A 397 -9.12 -15.70 18.48
CA GLU A 397 -9.55 -15.40 17.10
C GLU A 397 -8.78 -14.25 16.44
N VAL A 398 -7.65 -13.89 17.00
CA VAL A 398 -6.79 -12.87 16.41
C VAL A 398 -5.91 -13.50 15.35
N LEU A 399 -6.12 -13.04 14.11
CA LEU A 399 -5.30 -13.40 12.96
C LEU A 399 -4.61 -12.16 12.45
N TRP A 400 -3.32 -12.24 12.16
CA TRP A 400 -2.56 -11.14 11.57
C TRP A 400 -3.30 -10.51 10.37
N TRP A 401 -3.73 -11.31 9.43
CA TRP A 401 -4.49 -10.89 8.25
C TRP A 401 -5.68 -9.98 8.58
N SER A 402 -6.35 -10.18 9.71
CA SER A 402 -7.54 -9.41 10.09
C SER A 402 -7.22 -8.30 11.10
N HIS A 403 -6.59 -8.66 12.23
CA HIS A 403 -6.50 -7.79 13.40
C HIS A 403 -5.08 -7.31 13.72
N GLY A 404 -4.04 -7.79 13.03
CA GLY A 404 -2.67 -7.53 13.40
C GLY A 404 -2.21 -8.33 14.61
N GLY A 405 -1.34 -7.75 15.41
CA GLY A 405 -0.72 -8.40 16.56
C GLY A 405 0.63 -9.01 16.23
N LYS A 406 0.83 -10.28 16.55
CA LYS A 406 2.08 -11.01 16.29
C LYS A 406 2.01 -11.83 15.02
N LEU A 407 3.13 -11.92 14.33
CA LEU A 407 3.36 -12.86 13.24
C LEU A 407 3.77 -14.23 13.81
N HIS A 408 3.08 -15.29 13.40
CA HIS A 408 3.31 -16.67 13.85
C HIS A 408 3.98 -17.53 12.80
N GLY A 409 3.90 -17.12 11.53
CA GLY A 409 4.49 -17.83 10.40
C GLY A 409 5.99 -17.67 10.29
N GLU A 410 6.54 -18.32 9.29
CA GLU A 410 7.97 -18.33 9.02
C GLU A 410 8.35 -17.58 7.75
N SER A 411 7.37 -17.31 6.86
CA SER A 411 7.64 -16.70 5.55
C SER A 411 8.10 -15.24 5.66
N TRP A 412 7.61 -14.47 6.62
CA TRP A 412 7.91 -13.03 6.74
C TRP A 412 9.41 -12.73 6.86
N LYS A 413 10.20 -13.57 7.56
CA LYS A 413 11.66 -13.44 7.66
C LYS A 413 12.32 -13.64 6.30
N ARG A 414 11.82 -14.59 5.52
CA ARG A 414 12.32 -14.96 4.19
C ARG A 414 11.90 -13.95 3.13
N VAL A 415 10.74 -13.35 3.31
CA VAL A 415 10.27 -12.22 2.50
C VAL A 415 11.13 -10.98 2.75
N ARG A 416 11.49 -10.70 4.00
CA ARG A 416 12.49 -9.66 4.34
C ARG A 416 13.85 -9.93 3.69
N PHE A 417 14.30 -11.19 3.68
CA PHE A 417 15.54 -11.59 2.99
C PHE A 417 15.44 -11.34 1.48
N LEU A 418 14.32 -11.72 0.83
CA LEU A 418 14.11 -11.39 -0.58
C LEU A 418 14.18 -9.88 -0.81
N ARG A 419 13.56 -9.07 0.03
CA ARG A 419 13.64 -7.61 -0.07
C ARG A 419 15.08 -7.12 -0.09
N SER A 420 15.94 -7.63 0.80
CA SER A 420 17.37 -7.24 0.80
C SER A 420 18.09 -7.60 -0.50
N ILE A 421 17.74 -8.75 -1.13
CA ILE A 421 18.28 -9.14 -2.43
C ILE A 421 17.80 -8.19 -3.55
N LEU A 422 16.54 -7.78 -3.53
CA LEU A 422 15.97 -6.87 -4.52
C LEU A 422 16.55 -5.45 -4.40
N GLU A 423 16.75 -4.96 -3.18
CA GLU A 423 17.33 -3.64 -2.92
C GLU A 423 18.81 -3.53 -3.35
N GLU A 424 19.52 -4.65 -3.49
CA GLU A 424 20.88 -4.70 -4.04
C GLU A 424 20.92 -4.69 -5.58
N THR A 425 19.77 -4.71 -6.27
CA THR A 425 19.75 -4.74 -7.73
C THR A 425 20.13 -3.39 -8.34
N PRO A 426 20.88 -3.36 -9.46
CA PRO A 426 21.21 -2.11 -10.12
C PRO A 426 19.99 -1.39 -10.68
N GLY A 427 19.86 -0.11 -10.39
CA GLY A 427 18.77 0.74 -10.91
C GLY A 427 17.43 0.50 -10.23
N CYS A 428 16.33 0.70 -10.97
CA CYS A 428 14.98 0.59 -10.45
C CYS A 428 14.21 -0.53 -11.16
N GLY A 429 14.09 -1.67 -10.47
CA GLY A 429 13.27 -2.81 -10.85
C GLY A 429 13.94 -3.84 -11.75
N LEU A 430 13.43 -5.07 -11.64
CA LEU A 430 13.83 -6.24 -12.41
C LEU A 430 12.78 -6.57 -13.47
N ALA A 431 13.22 -7.01 -14.65
CA ALA A 431 12.36 -7.49 -15.72
C ALA A 431 12.67 -8.93 -16.07
N PRO A 432 11.66 -9.75 -16.39
CA PRO A 432 11.87 -11.12 -16.80
C PRO A 432 12.67 -11.19 -18.09
N ARG A 433 13.59 -12.15 -18.16
CA ARG A 433 14.39 -12.47 -19.34
C ARG A 433 14.40 -13.97 -19.55
N ARG A 434 13.69 -14.47 -20.54
CA ARG A 434 13.71 -15.88 -20.89
C ARG A 434 15.07 -16.24 -21.49
N ARG A 435 15.71 -17.25 -20.93
CA ARG A 435 16.91 -17.90 -21.49
C ARG A 435 16.62 -19.35 -21.78
N GLU A 436 16.14 -20.09 -20.80
CA GLU A 436 15.76 -21.49 -20.91
C GLU A 436 14.30 -21.69 -20.51
N TRP A 437 13.71 -22.77 -20.94
CA TRP A 437 12.30 -23.06 -20.71
C TRP A 437 11.98 -23.45 -19.26
N ASP A 438 12.98 -23.95 -18.53
CA ASP A 438 12.85 -24.58 -17.22
C ASP A 438 13.42 -23.70 -16.08
N GLU A 439 13.66 -22.42 -16.32
CA GLU A 439 14.13 -21.49 -15.31
C GLU A 439 13.44 -20.13 -15.41
N VAL A 440 13.40 -19.42 -14.31
CA VAL A 440 13.00 -18.02 -14.27
C VAL A 440 14.24 -17.15 -14.12
N CYS A 441 14.44 -16.24 -15.03
CA CYS A 441 15.56 -15.32 -15.03
C CYS A 441 15.07 -13.88 -15.14
N CYS A 442 15.67 -12.98 -14.38
CA CYS A 442 15.43 -11.54 -14.51
C CYS A 442 16.74 -10.74 -14.53
N VAL A 443 16.64 -9.56 -15.11
CA VAL A 443 17.74 -8.60 -15.29
C VAL A 443 17.25 -7.20 -14.94
N PRO A 444 18.15 -6.19 -14.74
CA PRO A 444 17.70 -4.82 -14.52
C PRO A 444 16.80 -4.34 -15.66
N GLN A 445 15.69 -3.67 -15.32
CA GLN A 445 14.71 -3.21 -16.31
C GLN A 445 15.33 -2.40 -17.44
N ARG A 446 16.31 -1.56 -17.16
CA ARG A 446 16.99 -0.71 -18.14
C ARG A 446 17.88 -1.47 -19.13
N GLU A 447 18.20 -2.73 -18.80
CA GLU A 447 19.14 -3.56 -19.56
C GLU A 447 18.45 -4.66 -20.37
N THR A 448 17.10 -4.71 -20.37
CA THR A 448 16.34 -5.78 -21.06
C THR A 448 16.66 -5.96 -22.52
N GLY A 449 17.06 -4.88 -23.23
CA GLY A 449 17.48 -4.89 -24.63
C GLY A 449 18.97 -5.21 -24.85
N ASN A 450 19.77 -5.31 -23.81
CA ASN A 450 21.21 -5.55 -23.94
C ASN A 450 21.50 -7.03 -24.22
N ALA A 451 22.48 -7.32 -25.07
CA ALA A 451 22.97 -8.69 -25.27
C ALA A 451 23.54 -9.25 -23.96
N LEU A 452 24.29 -8.42 -23.23
CA LEU A 452 24.90 -8.72 -21.95
C LEU A 452 24.43 -7.71 -20.92
N CYS A 453 23.97 -8.20 -19.75
CA CYS A 453 23.52 -7.37 -18.65
C CYS A 453 24.56 -7.35 -17.51
N SER A 454 24.48 -6.32 -16.68
CA SER A 454 25.35 -6.18 -15.49
C SER A 454 24.94 -7.09 -14.34
N TYR A 455 23.72 -7.56 -14.34
CA TYR A 455 23.12 -8.36 -13.27
C TYR A 455 22.13 -9.37 -13.83
N TYR A 456 22.15 -10.59 -13.27
CA TYR A 456 21.19 -11.66 -13.54
C TYR A 456 20.79 -12.33 -12.23
N LEU A 457 19.49 -12.62 -12.08
CA LEU A 457 18.96 -13.43 -10.99
C LEU A 457 18.14 -14.58 -11.58
N PHE A 458 18.59 -15.80 -11.33
CA PHE A 458 17.95 -17.05 -11.74
C PHE A 458 17.28 -17.69 -10.54
N TYR A 459 16.06 -18.15 -10.70
CA TYR A 459 15.32 -18.86 -9.66
C TYR A 459 14.79 -20.19 -10.17
N TYR A 460 15.00 -21.25 -9.42
CA TYR A 460 14.69 -22.63 -9.84
C TYR A 460 13.40 -23.19 -9.24
N SER A 461 12.71 -22.46 -8.36
CA SER A 461 11.39 -22.82 -7.84
C SER A 461 11.34 -24.27 -7.27
N PHE A 462 10.48 -25.11 -7.82
CA PHE A 462 10.36 -26.52 -7.44
C PHE A 462 11.49 -27.42 -7.96
N MET A 463 12.28 -26.94 -8.89
CA MET A 463 13.35 -27.75 -9.49
C MET A 463 14.52 -27.96 -8.53
N ARG A 464 15.24 -29.04 -8.77
CA ARG A 464 16.35 -29.50 -7.91
C ARG A 464 17.63 -29.73 -8.72
N PRO A 465 18.13 -28.75 -9.48
CA PRO A 465 19.36 -28.96 -10.23
C PRO A 465 20.53 -29.19 -9.27
N SER A 466 21.42 -30.11 -9.62
CA SER A 466 22.70 -30.31 -8.94
C SER A 466 23.80 -29.42 -9.50
N PHE A 467 23.58 -28.85 -10.66
CA PHE A 467 24.43 -27.84 -11.29
C PHE A 467 23.68 -27.08 -12.38
N ARG A 468 24.23 -25.93 -12.79
CA ARG A 468 23.83 -25.20 -14.00
C ARG A 468 25.08 -24.72 -14.74
N ASP A 469 25.05 -24.84 -16.08
CA ASP A 469 26.05 -24.27 -16.97
C ASP A 469 25.61 -22.91 -17.47
N PHE A 470 26.52 -21.92 -17.40
CA PHE A 470 26.29 -20.56 -17.86
C PHE A 470 27.25 -20.20 -18.98
N TYR A 471 26.74 -19.48 -19.98
CA TYR A 471 27.49 -19.08 -21.16
C TYR A 471 27.45 -17.56 -21.31
N PHE A 472 28.58 -16.90 -21.09
CA PHE A 472 28.77 -15.47 -21.28
C PHE A 472 29.95 -15.24 -22.25
N ASP A 473 30.29 -13.99 -22.52
CA ASP A 473 31.49 -13.66 -23.28
C ASP A 473 32.76 -13.94 -22.45
N GLU A 474 33.86 -14.19 -23.12
CA GLU A 474 35.12 -14.57 -22.49
C GLU A 474 35.88 -13.39 -21.83
N ASP A 475 35.43 -12.16 -22.06
CA ASP A 475 36.12 -10.95 -21.62
C ASP A 475 35.48 -10.32 -20.37
N THR A 476 34.21 -10.61 -20.10
CA THR A 476 33.48 -10.03 -18.99
C THR A 476 33.53 -10.93 -17.75
N PRO A 477 34.17 -10.48 -16.65
CA PRO A 477 34.18 -11.22 -15.40
C PRO A 477 32.87 -11.06 -14.66
N PHE A 478 32.34 -12.19 -14.14
CA PHE A 478 31.14 -12.24 -13.34
C PHE A 478 31.39 -12.84 -11.98
N GLU A 479 30.99 -12.12 -10.91
CA GLU A 479 30.87 -12.67 -9.56
C GLU A 479 29.59 -13.50 -9.47
N VAL A 480 29.71 -14.71 -8.94
CA VAL A 480 28.60 -15.69 -8.88
C VAL A 480 28.33 -16.06 -7.43
N GLU A 481 27.04 -16.05 -7.09
CA GLU A 481 26.53 -16.42 -5.78
C GLU A 481 25.38 -17.41 -5.91
N VAL A 482 25.35 -18.39 -5.00
CA VAL A 482 24.24 -19.32 -4.82
C VAL A 482 23.43 -18.88 -3.60
N ILE A 483 22.12 -18.72 -3.78
CA ILE A 483 21.21 -18.25 -2.76
C ILE A 483 20.28 -19.40 -2.40
N ASP A 484 20.21 -19.71 -1.11
CA ASP A 484 19.17 -20.56 -0.54
C ASP A 484 18.04 -19.68 -0.02
N THR A 485 16.93 -19.66 -0.72
CA THR A 485 15.85 -18.72 -0.44
C THR A 485 15.08 -19.07 0.85
N TRP A 486 15.09 -20.33 1.25
CA TRP A 486 14.47 -20.78 2.49
C TRP A 486 15.37 -20.61 3.71
N ASN A 487 16.64 -21.02 3.61
CA ASN A 487 17.60 -20.89 4.71
C ASN A 487 18.25 -19.48 4.79
N MET A 488 17.88 -18.59 3.87
CA MET A 488 18.35 -17.18 3.85
C MET A 488 19.88 -17.08 3.80
N THR A 489 20.54 -17.87 2.97
CA THR A 489 21.99 -17.84 2.83
C THR A 489 22.42 -17.41 1.43
N VAL A 490 23.54 -16.68 1.37
CA VAL A 490 24.21 -16.29 0.12
C VAL A 490 25.64 -16.84 0.17
N GLU A 491 25.96 -17.74 -0.74
CA GLU A 491 27.27 -18.37 -0.82
C GLU A 491 28.00 -17.90 -2.08
N LYS A 492 29.14 -17.25 -1.91
CA LYS A 492 30.00 -16.81 -3.02
C LYS A 492 30.70 -18.02 -3.64
N ARG A 493 30.61 -18.15 -4.97
CA ARG A 493 31.27 -19.20 -5.76
C ARG A 493 32.57 -18.73 -6.41
N GLY A 494 32.77 -17.44 -6.52
CA GLY A 494 33.97 -16.82 -7.13
C GLY A 494 33.64 -15.95 -8.34
N THR A 495 34.67 -15.59 -9.08
CA THR A 495 34.55 -14.82 -10.33
C THR A 495 34.93 -15.72 -11.50
N PHE A 496 34.08 -15.68 -12.54
CA PHE A 496 34.17 -16.54 -13.71
C PHE A 496 34.15 -15.72 -15.00
N LEU A 497 34.66 -16.31 -16.07
CA LEU A 497 34.69 -15.76 -17.43
C LEU A 497 34.13 -16.82 -18.40
N GLY A 498 33.48 -16.38 -19.46
CA GLY A 498 33.04 -17.23 -20.56
C GLY A 498 32.03 -18.32 -20.12
N HIS A 499 32.38 -19.56 -20.40
CA HIS A 499 31.59 -20.72 -19.99
C HIS A 499 32.04 -21.25 -18.62
N PHE A 500 31.09 -21.41 -17.70
CA PHE A 500 31.37 -21.97 -16.38
C PHE A 500 30.18 -22.75 -15.81
N ARG A 501 30.50 -23.71 -14.95
CA ARG A 501 29.53 -24.50 -14.21
C ARG A 501 29.41 -24.01 -12.78
N VAL A 502 28.18 -23.90 -12.29
CA VAL A 502 27.86 -23.62 -10.89
C VAL A 502 27.23 -24.85 -10.26
N GLU A 503 27.91 -25.42 -9.27
CA GLU A 503 27.38 -26.53 -8.49
C GLU A 503 26.28 -26.03 -7.53
N LEU A 504 25.19 -26.78 -7.46
CA LEU A 504 24.00 -26.50 -6.65
C LEU A 504 23.72 -27.69 -5.71
N PRO A 505 23.03 -27.45 -4.58
CA PRO A 505 22.83 -28.51 -3.57
C PRO A 505 21.79 -29.58 -3.94
N GLY A 506 21.21 -29.54 -5.15
CA GLY A 506 20.22 -30.53 -5.59
C GLY A 506 18.90 -30.50 -4.81
N ARG A 507 18.51 -29.35 -4.26
CA ARG A 507 17.26 -29.12 -3.54
C ARG A 507 16.43 -27.99 -4.13
N GLN A 508 15.17 -27.89 -3.73
CA GLN A 508 14.22 -26.86 -4.16
C GLN A 508 14.58 -25.48 -3.61
N TYR A 509 13.99 -24.46 -4.20
CA TYR A 509 14.02 -23.07 -3.74
C TYR A 509 15.43 -22.43 -3.76
N MET A 510 16.23 -22.82 -4.76
CA MET A 510 17.55 -22.24 -4.98
C MET A 510 17.49 -21.12 -6.01
N ALA A 511 18.36 -20.13 -5.84
CA ALA A 511 18.58 -19.10 -6.84
C ALA A 511 20.09 -18.94 -7.11
N VAL A 512 20.43 -18.39 -8.28
CA VAL A 512 21.79 -18.01 -8.63
C VAL A 512 21.79 -16.55 -9.01
N ARG A 513 22.63 -15.75 -8.34
CA ARG A 513 22.86 -14.34 -8.66
C ARG A 513 24.21 -14.18 -9.33
N ILE A 514 24.22 -13.52 -10.49
CA ILE A 514 25.42 -13.27 -11.29
C ILE A 514 25.55 -11.77 -11.51
N ARG A 515 26.67 -11.17 -11.10
CA ARG A 515 26.92 -9.75 -11.18
C ARG A 515 28.23 -9.48 -11.93
N LYS A 516 28.22 -8.51 -12.85
CA LYS A 516 29.44 -8.05 -13.50
C LYS A 516 30.43 -7.53 -12.44
N ASN A 517 31.66 -8.05 -12.47
CA ASN A 517 32.72 -7.63 -11.54
C ASN A 517 33.60 -6.57 -12.20
N GLU A 518 33.30 -5.29 -11.94
CA GLU A 518 34.05 -4.16 -12.50
C GLU A 518 35.47 -4.00 -11.91
N ASN A 519 35.73 -4.63 -10.77
CA ASN A 519 37.01 -4.53 -10.05
C ASN A 519 37.97 -5.71 -10.31
N PHE A 520 37.62 -6.60 -11.24
CA PHE A 520 38.46 -7.76 -11.54
C PHE A 520 39.67 -7.34 -12.34
N VAL A 521 40.83 -7.55 -11.76
CA VAL A 521 42.12 -7.40 -12.45
C VAL A 521 42.54 -8.78 -12.96
N LYS A 522 42.68 -8.92 -14.30
CA LYS A 522 43.15 -10.16 -14.94
C LYS A 522 44.55 -10.53 -14.52
#